data_e72869a68266984054d77358225771ca
#
_entry.id   e72869a68266984054d77358225771ca
#
_cell.length_a   1.000
_cell.length_b   1.000
_cell.length_c   1.000
_cell.angle_alpha   90.00
_cell.angle_beta   90.00
_cell.angle_gamma   90.00
#
_symmetry.space_group_name_H-M   'P 1'
#
loop_
_entity.id
_entity.type
_entity.pdbx_description
1 polymer ?
#
loop_
_entity_poly.entity_id
_entity_poly.type
_entity_poly.pdbx_seq_one_letter_code
_entity_poly.pdbx_strand_id
1 'polypeptide(L)'
;MSTLWLTNVPKEATDDELRALVKKYGSELECATLHREEGDGSRPVAFMTFTGGELGSVERLAERLNGMYWKEHTLRCTTTL
;
A
#
# COMPACT_ATOMS: atom_id res chain seq x y z
N MET A 1 15.02 4.77 2.84
CA MET A 1 13.93 3.77 2.91
C MET A 1 12.63 4.43 2.48
N SER A 2 11.91 3.83 1.56
CA SER A 2 10.68 4.43 1.03
C SER A 2 9.45 3.99 1.82
N THR A 3 8.53 4.92 2.01
CA THR A 3 7.23 4.62 2.60
C THR A 3 6.19 4.60 1.49
N LEU A 4 5.39 3.56 1.46
CA LEU A 4 4.29 3.42 0.51
C LEU A 4 3.04 4.05 1.12
N TRP A 5 2.42 4.92 0.36
CA TRP A 5 1.17 5.58 0.78
C TRP A 5 0.07 5.11 -0.14
N LEU A 6 -0.92 4.46 0.42
CA LEU A 6 -2.06 3.94 -0.31
C LEU A 6 -3.30 4.70 0.12
N THR A 7 -3.96 5.36 -0.82
CA THR A 7 -5.16 6.16 -0.53
C THR A 7 -6.38 5.53 -1.17
N ASN A 8 -7.55 5.95 -0.72
CA ASN A 8 -8.84 5.41 -1.16
C ASN A 8 -8.99 3.92 -0.82
N VAL A 9 -8.45 3.54 0.33
CA VAL A 9 -8.50 2.14 0.79
C VAL A 9 -9.92 1.85 1.30
N PRO A 10 -10.52 0.71 0.88
CA PRO A 10 -11.84 0.34 1.39
C PRO A 10 -11.82 0.18 2.91
N LYS A 11 -12.83 0.70 3.58
CA LYS A 11 -12.95 0.57 5.03
C LYS A 11 -12.99 -0.89 5.47
N GLU A 12 -13.62 -1.73 4.67
CA GLU A 12 -13.79 -3.14 4.98
C GLU A 12 -12.53 -3.95 4.79
N ALA A 13 -11.54 -3.40 4.10
CA ALA A 13 -10.28 -4.12 3.89
C ALA A 13 -9.52 -4.23 5.20
N THR A 14 -9.11 -5.45 5.54
CA THR A 14 -8.35 -5.69 6.74
C THR A 14 -6.86 -5.47 6.49
N ASP A 15 -6.10 -5.35 7.58
CA ASP A 15 -4.64 -5.23 7.48
C ASP A 15 -4.05 -6.46 6.78
N ASP A 16 -4.58 -7.64 7.07
CA ASP A 16 -4.10 -8.86 6.43
C ASP A 16 -4.38 -8.86 4.93
N GLU A 17 -5.53 -8.33 4.52
CA GLU A 17 -5.84 -8.21 3.10
C GLU A 17 -4.91 -7.22 2.40
N LEU A 18 -4.57 -6.12 3.06
CA LEU A 18 -3.61 -5.17 2.50
C LEU A 18 -2.22 -5.77 2.39
N ARG A 19 -1.79 -6.52 3.41
CA ARG A 19 -0.50 -7.21 3.35
C ARG A 19 -0.48 -8.24 2.23
N ALA A 20 -1.57 -8.97 2.04
CA ALA A 20 -1.68 -9.94 0.96
C ALA A 20 -1.63 -9.26 -0.40
N LEU A 21 -2.27 -8.11 -0.54
CA LEU A 21 -2.25 -7.36 -1.79
C LEU A 21 -0.82 -6.93 -2.15
N VAL A 22 -0.10 -6.34 -1.21
CA VAL A 22 1.27 -5.90 -1.49
C VAL A 22 2.21 -7.08 -1.71
N LYS A 23 1.99 -8.19 -1.02
CA LYS A 23 2.81 -9.39 -1.21
C LYS A 23 2.60 -9.99 -2.60
N LYS A 24 1.39 -9.92 -3.11
CA LYS A 24 1.08 -10.44 -4.44
C LYS A 24 1.83 -9.69 -5.54
N TYR A 25 1.96 -8.39 -5.40
CA TYR A 25 2.57 -7.55 -6.43
C TYR A 25 4.00 -7.14 -6.14
N GLY A 26 4.48 -7.35 -4.92
CA GLY A 26 5.85 -7.07 -4.53
C GLY A 26 6.40 -8.21 -3.69
N SER A 27 6.51 -9.40 -4.28
CA SER A 27 6.83 -10.63 -3.55
C SER A 27 8.20 -10.62 -2.89
N GLU A 28 9.15 -9.81 -3.38
CA GLU A 28 10.48 -9.70 -2.78
C GLU A 28 10.49 -8.79 -1.54
N LEU A 29 9.37 -8.14 -1.26
CA LEU A 29 9.28 -7.19 -0.13
C LEU A 29 8.54 -7.83 1.03
N GLU A 30 9.00 -7.49 2.26
CA GLU A 30 8.30 -7.87 3.47
C GLU A 30 7.75 -6.61 4.11
N CYS A 31 6.46 -6.60 4.41
CA CYS A 31 5.83 -5.45 5.07
C CYS A 31 6.30 -5.39 6.53
N ALA A 32 7.13 -4.41 6.85
CA ALA A 32 7.66 -4.25 8.20
C ALA A 32 6.66 -3.56 9.11
N THR A 33 6.03 -2.50 8.63
CA THR A 33 5.00 -1.80 9.41
C THR A 33 3.83 -1.47 8.50
N LEU A 34 2.66 -1.40 9.10
CA LEU A 34 1.44 -0.97 8.43
C LEU A 34 0.65 -0.12 9.41
N HIS A 35 0.35 1.09 9.00
CA HIS A 35 -0.42 2.02 9.81
C HIS A 35 -1.57 2.58 8.97
N ARG A 36 -2.76 2.61 9.53
CA ARG A 36 -3.93 3.10 8.84
C ARG A 36 -4.47 4.34 9.53
N GLU A 37 -4.84 5.32 8.74
CA GLU A 37 -5.52 6.50 9.25
C GLU A 37 -6.81 6.71 8.49
N GLU A 38 -7.87 6.96 9.21
CA GLU A 38 -9.16 7.23 8.61
C GLU A 38 -9.41 8.73 8.43
N GLY A 39 -8.58 9.55 9.06
CA GLY A 39 -8.70 10.99 9.00
C GLY A 39 -10.07 11.44 9.45
N ASP A 40 -10.68 12.34 8.71
CA ASP A 40 -12.04 12.82 8.98
C ASP A 40 -13.10 11.94 8.29
N GLY A 41 -12.70 10.74 7.89
CA GLY A 41 -13.62 9.75 7.37
C GLY A 41 -13.84 9.78 5.87
N SER A 42 -13.28 10.75 5.17
CA SER A 42 -13.54 10.88 3.75
C SER A 42 -12.69 9.96 2.88
N ARG A 43 -11.42 9.73 3.25
CA ARG A 43 -10.51 8.90 2.44
C ARG A 43 -9.49 8.19 3.32
N PRO A 44 -9.75 6.93 3.66
CA PRO A 44 -8.79 6.17 4.46
C PRO A 44 -7.44 6.04 3.75
N VAL A 45 -6.37 6.13 4.51
CA VAL A 45 -5.00 6.05 4.01
C VAL A 45 -4.27 4.96 4.77
N ALA A 46 -3.44 4.22 4.07
CA ALA A 46 -2.55 3.25 4.68
C ALA A 46 -1.10 3.61 4.38
N PHE A 47 -0.26 3.58 5.40
CA PHE A 47 1.18 3.80 5.26
C PHE A 47 1.89 2.49 5.54
N MET A 48 2.80 2.11 4.66
CA MET A 48 3.53 0.87 4.84
C MET A 48 5.01 1.08 4.60
N THR A 49 5.83 0.43 5.45
CA THR A 49 7.27 0.35 5.22
C THR A 49 7.64 -1.09 4.96
N PHE A 50 8.73 -1.29 4.28
CA PHE A 50 9.13 -2.62 3.83
C PHE A 50 10.61 -2.87 4.10
N THR A 51 10.94 -4.17 4.20
CA THR A 51 12.32 -4.63 4.21
C THR A 51 12.50 -5.60 3.04
N GLY A 52 13.75 -5.85 2.66
CA GLY A 52 14.05 -6.70 1.53
C GLY A 52 13.89 -5.99 0.21
N GLY A 53 13.98 -6.74 -0.88
CA GLY A 53 13.88 -6.20 -2.21
C GLY A 53 15.13 -5.44 -2.63
N GLU A 54 15.11 -4.95 -3.85
CA GLU A 54 16.19 -4.16 -4.41
C GLU A 54 15.82 -2.70 -4.41
N LEU A 55 16.80 -1.83 -4.69
CA LEU A 55 16.56 -0.41 -4.85
C LEU A 55 15.47 -0.20 -5.90
N GLY A 56 14.48 0.60 -5.56
CA GLY A 56 13.37 0.88 -6.46
C GLY A 56 12.21 -0.12 -6.40
N SER A 57 12.33 -1.18 -5.59
CA SER A 57 11.25 -2.18 -5.49
C SER A 57 9.95 -1.59 -4.96
N VAL A 58 10.03 -0.72 -3.97
CA VAL A 58 8.83 -0.08 -3.40
C VAL A 58 8.18 0.84 -4.43
N GLU A 59 8.98 1.57 -5.18
CA GLU A 59 8.48 2.46 -6.23
C GLU A 59 7.78 1.66 -7.34
N ARG A 60 8.34 0.52 -7.72
CA ARG A 60 7.68 -0.34 -8.73
C ARG A 60 6.36 -0.91 -8.21
N LEU A 61 6.32 -1.28 -6.93
CA LEU A 61 5.08 -1.73 -6.31
C LEU A 61 4.04 -0.61 -6.35
N ALA A 62 4.44 0.61 -6.01
CA ALA A 62 3.53 1.76 -6.05
C ALA A 62 2.96 1.97 -7.44
N GLU A 63 3.77 1.86 -8.48
CA GLU A 63 3.30 1.99 -9.85
C GLU A 63 2.25 0.93 -10.21
N ARG A 64 2.45 -0.29 -9.73
CA ARG A 64 1.50 -1.37 -9.98
C ARG A 64 0.18 -1.17 -9.28
N LEU A 65 0.20 -0.63 -8.08
CA LEU A 65 -1.01 -0.42 -7.28
C LEU A 65 -1.74 0.86 -7.63
N ASN A 66 -1.04 1.85 -8.16
CA ASN A 66 -1.66 3.13 -8.49
C ASN A 66 -2.66 2.97 -9.64
N GLY A 67 -3.90 3.30 -9.38
CA GLY A 67 -4.97 3.15 -10.35
C GLY A 67 -5.60 1.77 -10.40
N MET A 68 -5.16 0.85 -9.53
CA MET A 68 -5.74 -0.49 -9.49
C MET A 68 -7.14 -0.48 -8.90
N TYR A 69 -8.05 -1.18 -9.55
CA TYR A 69 -9.40 -1.37 -9.02
C TYR A 69 -9.39 -2.59 -8.10
N TRP A 70 -9.70 -2.37 -6.84
CA TRP A 70 -9.63 -3.40 -5.80
C TRP A 70 -10.76 -3.21 -4.81
N LYS A 71 -11.54 -4.25 -4.59
CA LYS A 71 -12.68 -4.22 -3.68
C LYS A 71 -13.59 -3.01 -3.93
N GLU A 72 -13.87 -2.76 -5.20
CA GLU A 72 -14.76 -1.68 -5.65
C GLU A 72 -14.21 -0.27 -5.42
N HIS A 73 -12.91 -0.15 -5.17
CA HIS A 73 -12.25 1.15 -5.03
C HIS A 73 -11.06 1.23 -5.99
N THR A 74 -10.89 2.39 -6.60
CA THR A 74 -9.70 2.66 -7.40
C THR A 74 -8.62 3.20 -6.48
N LEU A 75 -7.59 2.42 -6.27
CA LEU A 75 -6.51 2.78 -5.36
C LEU A 75 -5.62 3.86 -5.94
N ARG A 76 -5.09 4.71 -5.08
CA ARG A 76 -4.03 5.65 -5.43
C ARG A 76 -2.82 5.32 -4.57
N CYS A 77 -1.68 5.27 -5.20
CA CYS A 77 -0.48 4.82 -4.50
C CYS A 77 0.70 5.72 -4.87
N THR A 78 1.40 6.21 -3.86
CA THR A 78 2.60 7.01 -4.04
C THR A 78 3.66 6.55 -3.05
N THR A 79 4.87 7.04 -3.22
CA THR A 79 5.96 6.77 -2.26
C THR A 79 6.58 8.07 -1.80
N THR A 80 7.11 8.01 -0.57
CA THR A 80 7.97 9.10 -0.06
C THR A 80 9.24 8.48 0.50
N LEU A 81 10.30 9.23 0.46
CA LEU A 81 11.59 8.80 1.01
C LEU A 81 11.68 9.07 2.51
#